data_d19487c40924beaf609e4b4d5765b5ce
#
_entry.id   d19487c40924beaf609e4b4d5765b5ce
#
_cell.length_a   1.000
_cell.length_b   1.000
_cell.length_c   1.000
_cell.angle_alpha   90.00
_cell.angle_beta   90.00
_cell.angle_gamma   90.00
#
_symmetry.space_group_name_H-M   'P 1'
#
loop_
_entity.id
_entity.type
_entity.pdbx_description
1 polymer ?
#
loop_
_entity_poly.entity_id
_entity_poly.type
_entity_poly.pdbx_seq_one_letter_code
_entity_poly.pdbx_strand_id
1 'polypeptide(L)'
;FNANDIDAVMQYFAEDAVFDHATGPDEFGTRISGREAIRAAFSSLFDRVENVHWETLDTRIAGDKAFCEYRRTARHKSGEFEEFLSVDILTFRNGLIVHKDTYYKTRNG
;
A
#
# COMPACT_ATOMS: atom_id res chain seq x y z
N PHE A 1 -4.80 4.18 -6.48
CA PHE A 1 -3.33 4.39 -6.40
C PHE A 1 -2.67 4.66 -7.76
N ASN A 2 -3.25 4.17 -8.85
CA ASN A 2 -2.61 4.29 -10.18
C ASN A 2 -2.49 5.73 -10.68
N ALA A 3 -3.31 6.64 -10.19
CA ALA A 3 -3.25 8.05 -10.59
C ALA A 3 -2.14 8.84 -9.89
N ASN A 4 -1.47 8.25 -8.91
CA ASN A 4 -0.45 8.90 -8.08
C ASN A 4 -0.94 10.21 -7.44
N ASP A 5 -2.24 10.28 -7.17
CA ASP A 5 -2.87 11.43 -6.52
C ASP A 5 -3.03 11.12 -5.04
N ILE A 6 -2.16 11.71 -4.23
CA ILE A 6 -2.13 11.44 -2.79
C ILE A 6 -3.44 11.87 -2.11
N ASP A 7 -4.04 12.96 -2.52
CA ASP A 7 -5.29 13.43 -1.92
C ASP A 7 -6.44 12.47 -2.22
N ALA A 8 -6.52 11.98 -3.46
CA ALA A 8 -7.53 11.01 -3.84
C ALA A 8 -7.37 9.70 -3.09
N VAL A 9 -6.14 9.24 -2.88
CA VAL A 9 -5.85 8.02 -2.13
C VAL A 9 -6.27 8.19 -0.67
N MET A 10 -5.87 9.30 -0.04
CA MET A 10 -6.05 9.50 1.40
C MET A 10 -7.49 9.69 1.82
N GLN A 11 -8.39 10.09 0.91
CA GLN A 11 -9.80 10.24 1.24
C GLN A 11 -10.45 8.90 1.64
N TYR A 12 -9.86 7.77 1.29
CA TYR A 12 -10.38 6.44 1.65
C TYR A 12 -9.91 5.95 3.01
N PHE A 13 -9.02 6.69 3.69
CA PHE A 13 -8.44 6.27 4.97
C PHE A 13 -9.09 7.01 6.12
N ALA A 14 -9.38 6.28 7.22
CA ALA A 14 -9.84 6.87 8.46
C ALA A 14 -8.69 7.63 9.14
N GLU A 15 -9.02 8.58 10.03
CA GLU A 15 -8.00 9.36 10.74
C GLU A 15 -7.11 8.49 11.62
N ASP A 16 -7.66 7.43 12.21
CA ASP A 16 -6.95 6.51 13.08
C ASP A 16 -6.43 5.26 12.36
N ALA A 17 -6.33 5.30 11.04
CA ALA A 17 -5.89 4.17 10.24
C ALA A 17 -4.47 3.74 10.57
N VAL A 18 -4.19 2.45 10.35
CA VAL A 18 -2.86 1.85 10.52
C VAL A 18 -2.44 1.24 9.19
N PHE A 19 -1.20 1.49 8.81
CA PHE A 19 -0.59 0.86 7.64
C PHE A 19 0.61 0.03 8.11
N ASP A 20 0.56 -1.28 7.86
CA ASP A 20 1.66 -2.19 8.13
C ASP A 20 2.39 -2.48 6.83
N HIS A 21 3.55 -1.88 6.67
CA HIS A 21 4.40 -2.09 5.49
C HIS A 21 5.00 -3.50 5.53
N ALA A 22 5.24 -4.08 4.35
CA ALA A 22 5.70 -5.47 4.25
C ALA A 22 7.09 -5.71 4.80
N THR A 23 7.91 -4.68 4.90
CA THR A 23 9.30 -4.79 5.40
C THR A 23 9.49 -3.90 6.62
N GLY A 24 10.42 -4.29 7.47
CA GLY A 24 10.78 -3.54 8.65
C GLY A 24 11.27 -4.45 9.77
N PRO A 25 11.61 -3.87 10.93
CA PRO A 25 12.23 -4.63 12.02
C PRO A 25 11.24 -5.41 12.88
N ASP A 26 9.95 -5.17 12.76
CA ASP A 26 8.93 -5.79 13.62
C ASP A 26 8.25 -6.97 12.92
N GLU A 27 7.53 -7.78 13.67
CA GLU A 27 6.80 -8.92 13.10
C GLU A 27 5.72 -8.50 12.10
N PHE A 28 5.18 -7.29 12.25
CA PHE A 28 4.23 -6.71 11.31
C PHE A 28 4.91 -5.79 10.27
N GLY A 29 6.23 -5.89 10.11
CA GLY A 29 7.01 -5.03 9.21
C GLY A 29 7.30 -3.68 9.86
N THR A 30 6.84 -2.61 9.24
CA THR A 30 6.91 -1.25 9.80
C THR A 30 5.49 -0.75 9.97
N ARG A 31 5.10 -0.46 11.20
CA ARG A 31 3.76 0.06 11.49
C ARG A 31 3.76 1.58 11.45
N ILE A 32 2.85 2.14 10.65
CA ILE A 32 2.66 3.57 10.51
C ILE A 32 1.24 3.86 10.98
N SER A 33 1.11 4.65 12.03
CA SER A 33 -0.18 4.92 12.66
C SER A 33 -0.63 6.35 12.41
N GLY A 34 -1.90 6.48 12.04
CA GLY A 34 -2.54 7.76 11.82
C GLY A 34 -2.48 8.19 10.36
N ARG A 35 -3.54 8.85 9.92
CA ARG A 35 -3.73 9.27 8.53
C ARG A 35 -2.60 10.18 8.03
N GLU A 36 -2.15 11.11 8.86
CA GLU A 36 -1.09 12.04 8.47
C GLU A 36 0.25 11.33 8.24
N ALA A 37 0.60 10.37 9.11
CA ALA A 37 1.84 9.59 8.96
C ALA A 37 1.76 8.70 7.72
N ILE A 38 0.59 8.11 7.44
CA ILE A 38 0.37 7.29 6.26
C ILE A 38 0.50 8.15 4.99
N ARG A 39 -0.07 9.35 5.01
CA ARG A 39 0.04 10.30 3.90
C ARG A 39 1.51 10.63 3.61
N ALA A 40 2.28 10.90 4.65
CA ALA A 40 3.71 11.21 4.51
C ALA A 40 4.47 10.04 3.88
N ALA A 41 4.17 8.81 4.29
CA ALA A 41 4.80 7.61 3.76
C ALA A 41 4.49 7.43 2.26
N PHE A 42 3.23 7.60 1.87
CA PHE A 42 2.82 7.48 0.46
C PHE A 42 3.40 8.60 -0.39
N SER A 43 3.43 9.83 0.13
CA SER A 43 4.04 10.97 -0.58
C SER A 43 5.52 10.71 -0.83
N SER A 44 6.23 10.17 0.15
CA SER A 44 7.64 9.82 0.01
C SER A 44 7.85 8.78 -1.07
N LEU A 45 6.95 7.78 -1.15
CA LEU A 45 7.02 6.77 -2.20
C LEU A 45 6.85 7.40 -3.59
N PHE A 46 5.81 8.23 -3.76
CA PHE A 46 5.54 8.87 -5.05
C PHE A 46 6.66 9.81 -5.49
N ASP A 47 7.39 10.41 -4.53
CA ASP A 47 8.54 11.25 -4.84
C ASP A 47 9.75 10.46 -5.36
N ARG A 48 9.87 9.18 -4.96
CA ARG A 48 11.01 8.34 -5.32
C ARG A 48 10.83 7.58 -6.62
N VAL A 49 9.59 7.42 -7.09
CA VAL A 49 9.29 6.61 -8.27
C VAL A 49 8.61 7.47 -9.33
N GLU A 50 8.92 7.18 -10.59
CA GLU A 50 8.35 7.91 -11.72
C GLU A 50 7.03 7.32 -12.17
N ASN A 51 6.98 5.99 -12.29
CA ASN A 51 5.82 5.29 -12.83
C ASN A 51 5.50 4.11 -11.93
N VAL A 52 4.61 4.32 -10.96
CA VAL A 52 4.10 3.21 -10.16
C VAL A 52 2.76 2.79 -10.73
N HIS A 53 2.57 1.48 -10.89
CA HIS A 53 1.34 0.93 -11.43
C HIS A 53 0.96 -0.33 -10.66
N TRP A 54 -0.33 -0.45 -10.35
CA TRP A 54 -0.91 -1.62 -9.71
C TRP A 54 -1.87 -2.30 -10.68
N GLU A 55 -1.57 -3.55 -11.04
CA GLU A 55 -2.46 -4.37 -11.85
C GLU A 55 -3.20 -5.31 -10.91
N THR A 56 -4.50 -5.12 -10.76
CA THR A 56 -5.33 -5.98 -9.91
C THR A 56 -5.46 -7.36 -10.55
N LEU A 57 -5.09 -8.39 -9.81
CA LEU A 57 -5.18 -9.77 -10.26
C LEU A 57 -6.43 -10.47 -9.72
N ASP A 58 -6.76 -10.22 -8.44
CA ASP A 58 -7.94 -10.80 -7.81
C ASP A 58 -8.32 -9.98 -6.58
N THR A 59 -9.61 -9.92 -6.28
CA THR A 59 -10.12 -9.26 -5.09
C THR A 59 -11.17 -10.16 -4.44
N ARG A 60 -11.01 -10.41 -3.14
CA ARG A 60 -11.95 -11.20 -2.34
C ARG A 60 -12.40 -10.39 -1.14
N ILE A 61 -13.67 -10.50 -0.79
CA ILE A 61 -14.23 -9.78 0.35
C ILE A 61 -14.79 -10.78 1.33
N ALA A 62 -14.44 -10.61 2.61
CA ALA A 62 -14.91 -11.44 3.70
C ALA A 62 -15.24 -10.54 4.90
N GLY A 63 -16.54 -10.31 5.13
CA GLY A 63 -16.99 -9.43 6.21
C GLY A 63 -16.52 -8.01 5.98
N ASP A 64 -15.75 -7.47 6.94
CA ASP A 64 -15.21 -6.12 6.90
C ASP A 64 -13.82 -6.06 6.24
N LYS A 65 -13.37 -7.15 5.65
CA LYS A 65 -12.03 -7.23 5.05
C LYS A 65 -12.09 -7.45 3.55
N ALA A 66 -11.15 -6.84 2.83
CA ALA A 66 -10.90 -7.10 1.42
C ALA A 66 -9.48 -7.60 1.25
N PHE A 67 -9.31 -8.64 0.43
CA PHE A 67 -8.02 -9.23 0.10
C PHE A 67 -7.75 -8.94 -1.37
N CYS A 68 -6.80 -8.06 -1.63
CA CYS A 68 -6.51 -7.59 -2.98
C CYS A 68 -5.15 -8.08 -3.44
N GLU A 69 -5.15 -9.01 -4.40
CA GLU A 69 -3.91 -9.47 -5.03
C GLU A 69 -3.60 -8.59 -6.24
N TYR A 70 -2.35 -8.18 -6.37
CA TYR A 70 -1.97 -7.32 -7.49
C TYR A 70 -0.50 -7.50 -7.83
N ARG A 71 -0.15 -7.09 -9.05
CA ARG A 71 1.23 -6.91 -9.47
C ARG A 71 1.54 -5.43 -9.43
N ARG A 72 2.55 -5.07 -8.66
CA ARG A 72 3.01 -3.69 -8.58
C ARG A 72 4.29 -3.55 -9.37
N THR A 73 4.32 -2.58 -10.26
CA THR A 73 5.52 -2.21 -11.00
C THR A 73 5.87 -0.77 -10.70
N ALA A 74 7.14 -0.47 -10.61
CA ALA A 74 7.61 0.89 -10.37
C ALA A 74 8.98 1.09 -10.98
N ARG A 75 9.19 2.29 -11.53
CA ARG A 75 10.50 2.73 -11.99
C ARG A 75 10.98 3.82 -11.05
N HIS A 76 12.10 3.60 -10.40
CA HIS A 76 12.73 4.61 -9.54
C HIS A 76 13.38 5.69 -10.39
N LYS A 77 13.46 6.89 -9.84
CA LYS A 77 14.14 8.01 -10.50
C LYS A 77 15.61 7.71 -10.75
N SER A 78 16.20 6.79 -9.97
CA SER A 78 17.54 6.29 -10.17
C SER A 78 17.69 5.36 -11.39
N GLY A 79 16.57 4.94 -11.99
CA GLY A 79 16.55 4.04 -13.14
C GLY A 79 16.25 2.59 -12.80
N GLU A 80 16.18 2.22 -11.54
CA GLU A 80 15.85 0.87 -11.13
C GLU A 80 14.39 0.55 -11.40
N PHE A 81 14.13 -0.69 -11.83
CA PHE A 81 12.78 -1.18 -12.07
C PHE A 81 12.43 -2.25 -11.03
N GLU A 82 11.26 -2.11 -10.42
CA GLU A 82 10.73 -3.07 -9.46
C GLU A 82 9.46 -3.72 -9.97
N GLU A 83 9.32 -5.02 -9.70
CA GLU A 83 8.09 -5.75 -9.97
C GLU A 83 7.85 -6.75 -8.84
N PHE A 84 6.69 -6.66 -8.19
CA PHE A 84 6.33 -7.52 -7.08
C PHE A 84 4.92 -8.08 -7.26
N LEU A 85 4.74 -9.34 -6.85
CA LEU A 85 3.41 -9.89 -6.58
C LEU A 85 3.10 -9.60 -5.12
N SER A 86 1.94 -9.02 -4.88
CA SER A 86 1.57 -8.49 -3.57
C SER A 86 0.14 -8.82 -3.21
N VAL A 87 -0.15 -8.80 -1.92
CA VAL A 87 -1.52 -8.80 -1.41
C VAL A 87 -1.66 -7.72 -0.34
N ASP A 88 -2.73 -6.95 -0.42
CA ASP A 88 -3.15 -6.05 0.65
C ASP A 88 -4.35 -6.64 1.35
N ILE A 89 -4.30 -6.67 2.68
CA ILE A 89 -5.45 -7.00 3.51
C ILE A 89 -5.96 -5.68 4.06
N LEU A 90 -7.14 -5.27 3.59
CA LEU A 90 -7.75 -4.01 4.00
C LEU A 90 -8.90 -4.28 4.95
N THR A 91 -8.94 -3.58 6.08
CA THR A 91 -10.05 -3.62 7.02
C THR A 91 -10.81 -2.31 6.93
N PHE A 92 -12.14 -2.40 6.85
CA PHE A 92 -13.00 -1.23 6.68
C PHE A 92 -13.87 -1.00 7.91
N ARG A 93 -14.15 0.28 8.16
CA ARG A 93 -15.13 0.72 9.17
C ARG A 93 -15.84 1.94 8.60
N ASN A 94 -17.17 1.86 8.48
CA ASN A 94 -17.99 2.95 7.94
C ASN A 94 -17.53 3.42 6.55
N GLY A 95 -17.11 2.46 5.71
CA GLY A 95 -16.67 2.74 4.34
C GLY A 95 -15.25 3.28 4.21
N LEU A 96 -14.53 3.41 5.33
CA LEU A 96 -13.15 3.89 5.33
C LEU A 96 -12.18 2.80 5.74
N ILE A 97 -10.95 2.86 5.20
CA ILE A 97 -9.89 1.91 5.56
C ILE A 97 -9.34 2.28 6.92
N VAL A 98 -9.41 1.32 7.86
CA VAL A 98 -8.81 1.49 9.19
C VAL A 98 -7.52 0.70 9.34
N HIS A 99 -7.27 -0.28 8.48
CA HIS A 99 -6.03 -1.04 8.49
C HIS A 99 -5.68 -1.47 7.07
N LYS A 100 -4.46 -1.19 6.66
CA LYS A 100 -3.89 -1.67 5.41
C LYS A 100 -2.66 -2.49 5.76
N ASP A 101 -2.71 -3.79 5.50
CA ASP A 101 -1.64 -4.73 5.81
C ASP A 101 -1.12 -5.30 4.50
N THR A 102 0.11 -4.96 4.16
CA THR A 102 0.71 -5.28 2.88
C THR A 102 1.72 -6.41 3.01
N TYR A 103 1.58 -7.42 2.15
CA TYR A 103 2.54 -8.52 2.00
C TYR A 103 2.96 -8.56 0.54
N TYR A 104 4.25 -8.77 0.29
CA TYR A 104 4.70 -8.97 -1.08
C TYR A 104 5.89 -9.92 -1.12
N LYS A 105 6.08 -10.52 -2.31
CA LYS A 105 7.22 -11.38 -2.55
C LYS A 105 8.40 -10.56 -2.99
N THR A 106 9.52 -10.74 -2.30
CA THR A 106 10.78 -10.07 -2.67
C THR A 106 11.59 -11.00 -3.56
N ARG A 107 12.39 -10.40 -4.44
CA ARG A 107 13.28 -11.14 -5.33
C ARG A 107 14.72 -10.94 -4.90
N ASN A 108 15.06 -11.41 -3.73
CA ASN A 108 16.44 -11.39 -3.28
C ASN A 108 17.11 -12.64 -3.83
N GLY A 109 17.79 -12.46 -4.92
CA GLY A 109 18.41 -13.51 -5.68
C GLY A 109 19.45 -14.32 -4.97
#